data_4daeca09bd9bd43b1633a476c0e71f73
#
_entry.id   4daeca09bd9bd43b1633a476c0e71f73
#
_cell.length_a   1.000
_cell.length_b   1.000
_cell.length_c   1.000
_cell.angle_alpha   90.00
_cell.angle_beta   90.00
_cell.angle_gamma   90.00
#
_symmetry.space_group_name_H-M   'P 1'
#
loop_
_entity.id
_entity.type
_entity.pdbx_description
1 polymer ?
#
loop_
_entity_poly.entity_id
_entity_poly.type
_entity_poly.pdbx_seq_one_letter_code
_entity_poly.pdbx_strand_id
1 'polypeptide(L)'
;WSSDVLKRNIETSMQRLQTDYIDLLQFHGGDAETIQQAGLIDTLLEFKAQGLIRFIGSSSSLPHLPGMIELDVFDTIQMPYSCLAPRHHDWITKAAESGAGIIIRGGIAHGGPDAEIDRPALFDVWTQAALDELLVDGMSRSELILRYTISHPHCHTTIVGTCNPEHLDENISSLTKGPLDTSVYDEVTTRVQQVLDAIEPK
;
A
#
# COMPACT_ATOMS: atom_id res chain seq x y z
N TRP A 1 18.94 14.36 -3.16
CA TRP A 1 18.80 13.83 -1.79
C TRP A 1 20.13 14.01 -1.07
N SER A 2 20.11 14.56 0.17
CA SER A 2 21.28 14.65 1.04
C SER A 2 20.83 14.64 2.51
N SER A 3 21.71 14.24 3.41
CA SER A 3 21.45 14.20 4.84
C SER A 3 21.02 15.58 5.39
N ASP A 4 21.61 16.67 4.93
CA ASP A 4 21.24 18.03 5.39
C ASP A 4 19.82 18.43 4.94
N VAL A 5 19.40 18.04 3.76
CA VAL A 5 18.03 18.27 3.28
C VAL A 5 17.05 17.42 4.09
N LEU A 6 17.40 16.18 4.35
CA LEU A 6 16.57 15.28 5.16
C LEU A 6 16.38 15.82 6.59
N LYS A 7 17.48 16.24 7.25
CA LYS A 7 17.44 16.84 8.59
C LYS A 7 16.50 18.04 8.64
N ARG A 8 16.66 19.00 7.72
CA ARG A 8 15.77 20.17 7.64
C ARG A 8 14.32 19.81 7.41
N ASN A 9 14.04 18.79 6.57
CA ASN A 9 12.68 18.38 6.30
C ASN A 9 12.02 17.75 7.53
N ILE A 10 12.76 16.96 8.31
CA ILE A 10 12.28 16.37 9.56
C ILE A 10 11.97 17.47 10.57
N GLU A 11 12.90 18.40 10.80
CA GLU A 11 12.72 19.54 11.70
C GLU A 11 11.52 20.41 11.28
N THR A 12 11.41 20.72 10.00
CA THR A 12 10.26 21.46 9.44
C THR A 12 8.95 20.71 9.65
N SER A 13 8.94 19.38 9.49
CA SER A 13 7.76 18.55 9.72
C SER A 13 7.32 18.58 11.17
N MET A 14 8.25 18.43 12.12
CA MET A 14 7.96 18.53 13.55
C MET A 14 7.41 19.91 13.93
N GLN A 15 8.01 20.99 13.41
CA GLN A 15 7.49 22.35 13.63
C GLN A 15 6.07 22.54 13.10
N ARG A 16 5.77 22.06 11.89
CA ARG A 16 4.44 22.19 11.29
C ARG A 16 3.38 21.32 11.98
N LEU A 17 3.78 20.14 12.43
CA LEU A 17 2.93 19.23 13.20
C LEU A 17 2.78 19.65 14.66
N GLN A 18 3.59 20.61 15.13
CA GLN A 18 3.64 21.06 16.52
C GLN A 18 3.89 19.90 17.49
N THR A 19 4.88 19.06 17.18
CA THR A 19 5.25 17.88 17.96
C THR A 19 6.76 17.81 18.16
N ASP A 20 7.18 17.13 19.22
CA ASP A 20 8.60 16.93 19.55
C ASP A 20 9.17 15.65 18.91
N TYR A 21 8.34 14.82 18.31
CA TYR A 21 8.74 13.58 17.66
C TYR A 21 7.79 13.20 16.52
N ILE A 22 8.23 12.28 15.66
CA ILE A 22 7.44 11.68 14.58
C ILE A 22 7.28 10.19 14.88
N ASP A 23 6.04 9.68 14.93
CA ASP A 23 5.81 8.24 15.15
C ASP A 23 6.35 7.39 14.02
N LEU A 24 6.03 7.73 12.79
CA LEU A 24 6.49 7.02 11.60
C LEU A 24 6.93 8.00 10.53
N LEU A 25 8.21 7.97 10.19
CA LEU A 25 8.76 8.68 9.04
C LEU A 25 9.03 7.70 7.90
N GLN A 26 8.46 7.96 6.73
CA GLN A 26 8.64 7.10 5.56
C GLN A 26 9.45 7.80 4.46
N PHE A 27 10.45 7.11 3.93
CA PHE A 27 10.97 7.47 2.61
C PHE A 27 9.88 7.31 1.55
N HIS A 28 9.77 8.29 0.68
CA HIS A 28 8.82 8.25 -0.43
C HIS A 28 9.55 8.23 -1.77
N GLY A 29 9.68 7.05 -2.35
CA GLY A 29 10.45 6.82 -3.57
C GLY A 29 11.95 6.64 -3.31
N GLY A 30 12.73 6.63 -4.40
CA GLY A 30 14.16 6.33 -4.38
C GLY A 30 14.45 4.84 -4.48
N ASP A 31 15.69 4.53 -4.82
CA ASP A 31 16.24 3.17 -4.83
C ASP A 31 17.23 3.00 -3.66
N ALA A 32 17.45 1.76 -3.28
CA ALA A 32 18.28 1.39 -2.14
C ALA A 32 19.71 1.91 -2.25
N GLU A 33 20.30 1.82 -3.43
CA GLU A 33 21.69 2.25 -3.69
C GLU A 33 21.86 3.76 -3.47
N THR A 34 20.97 4.55 -4.08
CA THR A 34 20.97 6.03 -3.92
C THR A 34 20.81 6.44 -2.47
N ILE A 35 19.91 5.79 -1.73
CA ILE A 35 19.63 6.10 -0.32
C ILE A 35 20.84 5.79 0.56
N GLN A 36 21.50 4.64 0.32
CA GLN A 36 22.70 4.25 1.05
C GLN A 36 23.88 5.18 0.76
N GLN A 37 24.17 5.44 -0.52
CA GLN A 37 25.30 6.29 -0.95
C GLN A 37 25.16 7.72 -0.44
N ALA A 38 23.94 8.22 -0.29
CA ALA A 38 23.68 9.54 0.26
C ALA A 38 23.71 9.61 1.80
N GLY A 39 23.96 8.50 2.50
CA GLY A 39 24.01 8.42 3.97
C GLY A 39 22.66 8.71 4.65
N LEU A 40 21.55 8.50 3.94
CA LEU A 40 20.23 8.87 4.45
C LEU A 40 19.73 7.88 5.52
N ILE A 41 20.13 6.62 5.41
CA ILE A 41 19.78 5.60 6.42
C ILE A 41 20.44 5.93 7.75
N ASP A 42 21.74 6.25 7.75
CA ASP A 42 22.47 6.61 8.97
C ASP A 42 21.82 7.85 9.64
N THR A 43 21.42 8.83 8.82
CA THR A 43 20.72 10.03 9.31
C THR A 43 19.39 9.65 10.01
N LEU A 44 18.59 8.75 9.44
CA LEU A 44 17.35 8.30 10.09
C LEU A 44 17.59 7.52 11.36
N LEU A 45 18.61 6.65 11.37
CA LEU A 45 18.98 5.88 12.57
C LEU A 45 19.48 6.82 13.70
N GLU A 46 20.21 7.90 13.37
CA GLU A 46 20.58 8.94 14.33
C GLU A 46 19.34 9.59 14.94
N PHE A 47 18.35 10.01 14.13
CA PHE A 47 17.12 10.62 14.63
C PHE A 47 16.27 9.62 15.45
N LYS A 48 16.25 8.35 15.07
CA LYS A 48 15.61 7.29 15.85
C LYS A 48 16.30 7.10 17.20
N ALA A 49 17.63 7.07 17.23
CA ALA A 49 18.40 6.94 18.46
C ALA A 49 18.20 8.15 19.41
N GLN A 50 17.95 9.34 18.86
CA GLN A 50 17.64 10.55 19.63
C GLN A 50 16.17 10.61 20.10
N GLY A 51 15.32 9.67 19.69
CA GLY A 51 13.90 9.64 20.02
C GLY A 51 13.04 10.63 19.23
N LEU A 52 13.62 11.30 18.23
CA LEU A 52 12.90 12.24 17.36
C LEU A 52 12.04 11.54 16.31
N ILE A 53 12.37 10.28 15.98
CA ILE A 53 11.58 9.37 15.15
C ILE A 53 11.43 8.06 15.91
N ARG A 54 10.21 7.52 16.01
CA ARG A 54 10.00 6.22 16.68
C ARG A 54 10.20 5.07 15.72
N PHE A 55 9.63 5.16 14.51
CA PHE A 55 9.71 4.14 13.47
C PHE A 55 10.08 4.76 12.14
N ILE A 56 10.87 4.03 11.36
CA ILE A 56 11.27 4.42 10.01
C ILE A 56 10.63 3.45 9.01
N GLY A 57 10.16 3.98 7.89
CA GLY A 57 9.52 3.17 6.86
C GLY A 57 9.95 3.56 5.46
N SER A 58 9.50 2.76 4.50
CA SER A 58 9.65 3.04 3.08
C SER A 58 8.30 2.92 2.38
N SER A 59 7.94 3.94 1.60
CA SER A 59 6.84 3.88 0.65
C SER A 59 7.42 3.66 -0.75
N SER A 60 7.41 2.42 -1.21
CA SER A 60 8.05 2.00 -2.45
C SER A 60 7.13 1.15 -3.32
N SER A 61 7.56 0.91 -4.55
CA SER A 61 6.90 0.02 -5.51
C SER A 61 7.95 -0.64 -6.41
N LEU A 62 7.55 -1.63 -7.18
CA LEU A 62 8.41 -2.19 -8.21
C LEU A 62 8.83 -1.12 -9.23
N PRO A 63 10.09 -1.13 -9.73
CA PRO A 63 11.10 -2.17 -9.48
C PRO A 63 11.97 -1.97 -8.22
N HIS A 64 11.84 -0.87 -7.48
CA HIS A 64 12.74 -0.50 -6.37
C HIS A 64 12.43 -1.22 -5.05
N LEU A 65 11.20 -1.70 -4.89
CA LEU A 65 10.73 -2.35 -3.66
C LEU A 65 11.62 -3.49 -3.15
N PRO A 66 12.12 -4.44 -4.00
CA PRO A 66 13.01 -5.51 -3.54
C PRO A 66 14.23 -4.99 -2.78
N GLY A 67 14.96 -4.06 -3.39
CA GLY A 67 16.15 -3.48 -2.76
C GLY A 67 15.85 -2.74 -1.45
N MET A 68 14.67 -2.11 -1.35
CA MET A 68 14.25 -1.47 -0.09
C MET A 68 13.98 -2.50 1.02
N ILE A 69 13.42 -3.66 0.70
CA ILE A 69 13.22 -4.75 1.67
C ILE A 69 14.57 -5.34 2.09
N GLU A 70 15.49 -5.54 1.14
CA GLU A 70 16.82 -6.11 1.39
C GLU A 70 17.72 -5.23 2.27
N LEU A 71 17.43 -3.93 2.39
CA LEU A 71 18.14 -3.06 3.34
C LEU A 71 17.93 -3.46 4.80
N ASP A 72 16.86 -4.15 5.12
CA ASP A 72 16.53 -4.68 6.46
C ASP A 72 16.64 -3.65 7.61
N VAL A 73 16.26 -2.40 7.30
CA VAL A 73 16.33 -1.27 8.25
C VAL A 73 14.98 -0.61 8.51
N PHE A 74 13.96 -0.98 7.74
CA PHE A 74 12.65 -0.35 7.81
C PHE A 74 11.71 -1.11 8.74
N ASP A 75 11.15 -0.41 9.71
CA ASP A 75 10.09 -0.96 10.59
C ASP A 75 8.77 -1.18 9.83
N THR A 76 8.56 -0.40 8.73
CA THR A 76 7.35 -0.54 7.89
C THR A 76 7.67 -0.43 6.41
N ILE A 77 6.94 -1.18 5.60
CA ILE A 77 6.95 -1.05 4.13
C ILE A 77 5.53 -0.71 3.66
N GLN A 78 5.43 0.40 2.91
CA GLN A 78 4.20 0.79 2.26
C GLN A 78 4.29 0.54 0.77
N MET A 79 3.30 -0.19 0.22
CA MET A 79 3.27 -0.53 -1.20
C MET A 79 1.84 -0.52 -1.76
N PRO A 80 1.67 -0.36 -3.10
CA PRO A 80 0.35 -0.43 -3.71
C PRO A 80 -0.13 -1.87 -3.82
N TYR A 81 -1.42 -2.11 -3.52
CA TYR A 81 -2.04 -3.41 -3.74
C TYR A 81 -3.57 -3.29 -3.78
N SER A 82 -4.17 -4.02 -4.68
CA SER A 82 -5.61 -4.29 -4.76
C SER A 82 -5.85 -5.49 -5.66
N CYS A 83 -7.06 -6.03 -5.74
CA CYS A 83 -7.38 -7.10 -6.68
C CYS A 83 -7.09 -6.71 -8.13
N LEU A 84 -7.28 -5.44 -8.51
CA LEU A 84 -7.03 -4.97 -9.89
C LEU A 84 -5.56 -4.64 -10.18
N ALA A 85 -4.70 -4.64 -9.17
CA ALA A 85 -3.26 -4.38 -9.28
C ALA A 85 -2.45 -5.29 -8.34
N PRO A 86 -2.47 -6.63 -8.56
CA PRO A 86 -1.94 -7.60 -7.60
C PRO A 86 -0.41 -7.79 -7.65
N ARG A 87 0.33 -7.05 -8.49
CA ARG A 87 1.78 -7.23 -8.71
C ARG A 87 2.63 -7.32 -7.44
N HIS A 88 2.14 -6.77 -6.32
CA HIS A 88 2.85 -6.73 -5.05
C HIS A 88 2.42 -7.83 -4.09
N HIS A 89 1.56 -8.76 -4.50
CA HIS A 89 1.03 -9.84 -3.65
C HIS A 89 2.14 -10.59 -2.89
N ASP A 90 3.08 -11.17 -3.62
CA ASP A 90 4.19 -11.93 -3.01
C ASP A 90 5.17 -11.05 -2.22
N TRP A 91 5.28 -9.77 -2.62
CA TRP A 91 6.14 -8.81 -1.93
C TRP A 91 5.59 -8.36 -0.59
N ILE A 92 4.26 -8.37 -0.42
CA ILE A 92 3.61 -8.17 0.89
C ILE A 92 4.07 -9.25 1.86
N THR A 93 4.00 -10.52 1.44
CA THR A 93 4.45 -11.66 2.25
C THR A 93 5.94 -11.55 2.57
N LYS A 94 6.80 -11.34 1.57
CA LYS A 94 8.25 -11.21 1.77
C LYS A 94 8.63 -10.10 2.74
N ALA A 95 8.00 -8.92 2.62
CA ALA A 95 8.26 -7.80 3.52
C ALA A 95 7.75 -8.08 4.94
N ALA A 96 6.63 -8.76 5.10
CA ALA A 96 6.14 -9.17 6.42
C ALA A 96 7.04 -10.21 7.07
N GLU A 97 7.54 -11.18 6.31
CA GLU A 97 8.47 -12.21 6.78
C GLU A 97 9.83 -11.64 7.20
N SER A 98 10.25 -10.50 6.66
CA SER A 98 11.43 -9.76 7.16
C SER A 98 11.15 -8.99 8.46
N GLY A 99 9.93 -9.03 8.99
CA GLY A 99 9.54 -8.37 10.24
C GLY A 99 8.96 -6.97 10.08
N ALA A 100 8.80 -6.47 8.85
CA ALA A 100 8.24 -5.15 8.60
C ALA A 100 6.71 -5.11 8.78
N GLY A 101 6.19 -4.03 9.34
CA GLY A 101 4.78 -3.70 9.30
C GLY A 101 4.33 -3.31 7.89
N ILE A 102 3.23 -3.87 7.41
CA ILE A 102 2.76 -3.64 6.05
C ILE A 102 1.64 -2.61 6.01
N ILE A 103 1.83 -1.59 5.19
CA ILE A 103 0.84 -0.55 4.90
C ILE A 103 0.48 -0.64 3.42
N ILE A 104 -0.79 -0.85 3.12
CA ILE A 104 -1.25 -0.87 1.73
C ILE A 104 -1.77 0.52 1.33
N ARG A 105 -1.35 1.01 0.18
CA ARG A 105 -1.93 2.18 -0.49
C ARG A 105 -2.66 1.78 -1.77
N GLY A 106 -3.65 2.56 -2.15
CA GLY A 106 -4.47 2.23 -3.33
C GLY A 106 -5.37 1.00 -3.13
N GLY A 107 -5.69 0.65 -1.89
CA GLY A 107 -6.47 -0.54 -1.52
C GLY A 107 -7.90 -0.57 -2.05
N ILE A 108 -8.41 0.54 -2.58
CA ILE A 108 -9.70 0.62 -3.31
C ILE A 108 -9.50 0.89 -4.81
N ALA A 109 -8.32 0.58 -5.36
CA ALA A 109 -8.02 0.80 -6.79
C ALA A 109 -8.40 2.21 -7.30
N HIS A 110 -8.11 3.26 -6.52
CA HIS A 110 -8.47 4.66 -6.81
C HIS A 110 -9.98 4.96 -6.90
N GLY A 111 -10.80 4.25 -6.18
CA GLY A 111 -12.25 4.39 -6.17
C GLY A 111 -12.99 3.29 -6.94
N GLY A 112 -12.22 2.32 -7.46
CA GLY A 112 -12.79 1.19 -8.19
C GLY A 112 -13.33 1.56 -9.57
N PRO A 113 -14.09 0.65 -10.20
CA PRO A 113 -14.62 0.83 -11.56
C PRO A 113 -15.62 1.99 -11.73
N ASP A 114 -16.18 2.47 -10.64
CA ASP A 114 -17.19 3.53 -10.68
C ASP A 114 -16.58 4.94 -10.49
N ALA A 115 -15.28 5.03 -10.29
CA ALA A 115 -14.60 6.31 -10.13
C ALA A 115 -14.44 7.04 -11.48
N GLU A 116 -14.67 8.34 -11.48
CA GLU A 116 -14.46 9.22 -12.65
C GLU A 116 -12.96 9.43 -13.01
N ILE A 117 -12.10 8.49 -12.62
CA ILE A 117 -10.66 8.57 -12.88
C ILE A 117 -10.36 7.81 -14.15
N ASP A 118 -9.78 8.48 -15.13
CA ASP A 118 -9.41 7.91 -16.43
C ASP A 118 -8.27 6.87 -16.29
N ARG A 119 -8.63 5.64 -15.93
CA ARG A 119 -7.76 4.47 -15.89
C ARG A 119 -8.43 3.24 -16.50
N PRO A 120 -8.72 3.29 -17.79
CA PRO A 120 -9.49 2.25 -18.48
C PRO A 120 -8.89 0.85 -18.29
N ALA A 121 -7.57 0.72 -18.27
CA ALA A 121 -6.92 -0.58 -18.12
C ALA A 121 -7.28 -1.32 -16.81
N LEU A 122 -7.51 -0.62 -15.70
CA LEU A 122 -7.96 -1.27 -14.46
C LEU A 122 -9.41 -1.74 -14.56
N PHE A 123 -10.25 -0.99 -15.25
CA PHE A 123 -11.67 -1.32 -15.44
C PHE A 123 -11.86 -2.45 -16.44
N ASP A 124 -10.97 -2.55 -17.42
CA ASP A 124 -10.95 -3.68 -18.36
C ASP A 124 -10.68 -4.99 -17.62
N VAL A 125 -9.77 -5.01 -16.66
CA VAL A 125 -9.51 -6.18 -15.81
C VAL A 125 -10.77 -6.58 -15.02
N TRP A 126 -11.46 -5.62 -14.39
CA TRP A 126 -12.71 -5.88 -13.67
C TRP A 126 -13.75 -6.58 -14.54
N THR A 127 -13.98 -6.02 -15.74
CA THR A 127 -14.99 -6.50 -16.69
C THR A 127 -14.61 -7.86 -17.26
N GLN A 128 -13.35 -8.05 -17.68
CA GLN A 128 -12.87 -9.31 -18.24
C GLN A 128 -12.84 -10.44 -17.22
N ALA A 129 -12.56 -10.13 -15.95
CA ALA A 129 -12.61 -11.08 -14.85
C ALA A 129 -14.05 -11.35 -14.35
N ALA A 130 -15.06 -10.69 -14.93
CA ALA A 130 -16.47 -10.82 -14.56
C ALA A 130 -16.71 -10.69 -13.05
N LEU A 131 -16.04 -9.73 -12.39
CA LEU A 131 -16.08 -9.59 -10.92
C LEU A 131 -17.45 -9.15 -10.39
N ASP A 132 -18.31 -8.57 -11.22
CA ASP A 132 -19.70 -8.25 -10.82
C ASP A 132 -20.51 -9.49 -10.42
N GLU A 133 -20.17 -10.67 -10.94
CA GLU A 133 -20.81 -11.95 -10.58
C GLU A 133 -20.51 -12.39 -9.13
N LEU A 134 -19.46 -11.84 -8.52
CA LEU A 134 -19.04 -12.16 -7.16
C LEU A 134 -19.61 -11.19 -6.12
N LEU A 135 -20.34 -10.18 -6.55
CA LEU A 135 -21.02 -9.25 -5.66
C LEU A 135 -22.23 -9.95 -5.04
N VAL A 136 -22.16 -10.18 -3.73
CA VAL A 136 -23.29 -10.67 -2.95
C VAL A 136 -24.25 -9.53 -2.62
N ASP A 137 -25.46 -9.87 -2.14
CA ASP A 137 -26.55 -8.92 -1.88
C ASP A 137 -26.12 -7.60 -1.25
N GLY A 138 -26.21 -6.51 -2.04
CA GLY A 138 -25.93 -5.15 -1.59
C GLY A 138 -24.42 -4.80 -1.48
N MET A 139 -23.52 -5.69 -1.87
CA MET A 139 -22.08 -5.39 -1.91
C MET A 139 -21.77 -4.44 -3.06
N SER A 140 -21.09 -3.33 -2.80
CA SER A 140 -20.57 -2.45 -3.83
C SER A 140 -19.23 -2.97 -4.40
N ARG A 141 -18.87 -2.51 -5.59
CA ARG A 141 -17.56 -2.81 -6.19
C ARG A 141 -16.41 -2.34 -5.31
N SER A 142 -16.52 -1.14 -4.75
CA SER A 142 -15.53 -0.60 -3.82
C SER A 142 -15.41 -1.45 -2.56
N GLU A 143 -16.51 -1.97 -2.01
CA GLU A 143 -16.51 -2.89 -0.88
C GLU A 143 -15.76 -4.18 -1.20
N LEU A 144 -16.02 -4.80 -2.35
CA LEU A 144 -15.32 -6.02 -2.76
C LEU A 144 -13.81 -5.77 -2.85
N ILE A 145 -13.39 -4.67 -3.51
CA ILE A 145 -11.97 -4.33 -3.69
C ILE A 145 -11.29 -4.08 -2.33
N LEU A 146 -11.94 -3.32 -1.44
CA LEU A 146 -11.37 -2.98 -0.14
C LEU A 146 -11.27 -4.22 0.76
N ARG A 147 -12.32 -5.04 0.81
CA ARG A 147 -12.33 -6.28 1.58
C ARG A 147 -11.34 -7.31 1.02
N TYR A 148 -11.19 -7.39 -0.32
CA TYR A 148 -10.12 -8.19 -0.94
C TYR A 148 -8.75 -7.74 -0.43
N THR A 149 -8.48 -6.45 -0.40
CA THR A 149 -7.20 -5.90 0.04
C THR A 149 -6.86 -6.31 1.47
N ILE A 150 -7.83 -6.23 2.39
CA ILE A 150 -7.62 -6.63 3.79
C ILE A 150 -7.70 -8.14 4.01
N SER A 151 -8.09 -8.92 3.00
CA SER A 151 -8.06 -10.40 3.05
C SER A 151 -6.66 -10.96 2.88
N HIS A 152 -5.70 -10.18 2.39
CA HIS A 152 -4.31 -10.64 2.34
C HIS A 152 -3.77 -10.86 3.77
N PRO A 153 -3.26 -12.06 4.11
CA PRO A 153 -2.94 -12.42 5.50
C PRO A 153 -1.91 -11.51 6.16
N HIS A 154 -1.07 -10.84 5.36
CA HIS A 154 -0.06 -9.90 5.84
C HIS A 154 -0.42 -8.42 5.56
N CYS A 155 -1.65 -8.09 5.21
CA CYS A 155 -2.11 -6.71 5.18
C CYS A 155 -2.39 -6.24 6.61
N HIS A 156 -1.46 -5.49 7.21
CA HIS A 156 -1.63 -5.00 8.58
C HIS A 156 -2.53 -3.76 8.64
N THR A 157 -2.46 -2.91 7.63
CA THR A 157 -3.36 -1.74 7.49
C THR A 157 -3.40 -1.27 6.04
N THR A 158 -4.47 -0.55 5.70
CA THR A 158 -4.60 0.11 4.39
C THR A 158 -4.99 1.57 4.58
N ILE A 159 -4.43 2.44 3.74
CA ILE A 159 -4.82 3.84 3.69
C ILE A 159 -5.81 4.06 2.55
N VAL A 160 -6.90 4.74 2.85
CA VAL A 160 -7.94 5.11 1.90
C VAL A 160 -8.16 6.61 1.99
N GLY A 161 -7.99 7.31 0.85
CA GLY A 161 -8.18 8.75 0.75
C GLY A 161 -9.47 9.08 0.00
N THR A 162 -10.30 9.94 0.57
CA THR A 162 -11.49 10.48 -0.09
C THR A 162 -11.76 11.91 0.39
N CYS A 163 -12.34 12.73 -0.49
CA CYS A 163 -12.88 14.06 -0.14
C CYS A 163 -14.41 14.02 0.05
N ASN A 164 -15.06 12.87 -0.19
CA ASN A 164 -16.48 12.70 0.00
C ASN A 164 -16.76 11.98 1.34
N PRO A 165 -17.46 12.61 2.31
CA PRO A 165 -17.80 11.97 3.57
C PRO A 165 -18.60 10.68 3.42
N GLU A 166 -19.50 10.58 2.44
CA GLU A 166 -20.29 9.36 2.19
C GLU A 166 -19.39 8.18 1.81
N HIS A 167 -18.37 8.41 0.97
CA HIS A 167 -17.40 7.37 0.65
C HIS A 167 -16.55 6.96 1.87
N LEU A 168 -16.30 7.88 2.81
CA LEU A 168 -15.63 7.54 4.06
C LEU A 168 -16.48 6.60 4.90
N ASP A 169 -17.75 6.90 5.06
CA ASP A 169 -18.71 6.07 5.81
C ASP A 169 -18.86 4.69 5.16
N GLU A 170 -18.93 4.62 3.83
CA GLU A 170 -18.96 3.35 3.09
C GLU A 170 -17.68 2.53 3.30
N ASN A 171 -16.51 3.17 3.25
CA ASN A 171 -15.23 2.49 3.50
C ASN A 171 -15.14 1.95 4.93
N ILE A 172 -15.55 2.72 5.92
CA ILE A 172 -15.62 2.27 7.32
C ILE A 172 -16.59 1.11 7.47
N SER A 173 -17.79 1.22 6.88
CA SER A 173 -18.79 0.14 6.89
C SER A 173 -18.24 -1.15 6.26
N SER A 174 -17.57 -1.03 5.11
CA SER A 174 -16.95 -2.17 4.42
C SER A 174 -15.88 -2.86 5.28
N LEU A 175 -15.03 -2.07 5.95
CA LEU A 175 -13.97 -2.60 6.83
C LEU A 175 -14.53 -3.28 8.08
N THR A 176 -15.67 -2.81 8.62
CA THR A 176 -16.32 -3.44 9.78
C THR A 176 -16.90 -4.82 9.47
N LYS A 177 -17.18 -5.11 8.19
CA LYS A 177 -17.60 -6.46 7.75
C LYS A 177 -16.43 -7.46 7.72
N GLY A 178 -15.19 -6.97 7.83
CA GLY A 178 -13.98 -7.79 7.82
C GLY A 178 -13.57 -8.30 6.42
N PRO A 179 -12.60 -9.24 6.37
CA PRO A 179 -12.13 -9.86 5.14
C PRO A 179 -13.25 -10.54 4.33
N LEU A 180 -13.00 -10.81 3.07
CA LEU A 180 -13.87 -11.70 2.26
C LEU A 180 -13.80 -13.13 2.79
N ASP A 181 -14.85 -13.90 2.51
CA ASP A 181 -14.76 -15.35 2.65
C ASP A 181 -13.63 -15.89 1.76
N THR A 182 -12.88 -16.88 2.25
CA THR A 182 -11.73 -17.43 1.54
C THR A 182 -12.08 -17.86 0.12
N SER A 183 -13.23 -18.47 -0.08
CA SER A 183 -13.69 -18.91 -1.42
C SER A 183 -13.88 -17.74 -2.39
N VAL A 184 -14.40 -16.60 -1.91
CA VAL A 184 -14.58 -15.41 -2.74
C VAL A 184 -13.21 -14.74 -3.02
N TYR A 185 -12.34 -14.65 -2.01
CA TYR A 185 -10.99 -14.13 -2.17
C TYR A 185 -10.19 -14.92 -3.22
N ASP A 186 -10.23 -16.25 -3.13
CA ASP A 186 -9.52 -17.15 -4.05
C ASP A 186 -10.09 -17.06 -5.46
N GLU A 187 -11.41 -16.95 -5.60
CA GLU A 187 -12.07 -16.82 -6.91
C GLU A 187 -11.73 -15.47 -7.57
N VAL A 188 -11.76 -14.35 -6.83
CA VAL A 188 -11.31 -13.05 -7.34
C VAL A 188 -9.86 -13.15 -7.81
N THR A 189 -8.99 -13.72 -6.98
CA THR A 189 -7.57 -13.89 -7.31
C THR A 189 -7.37 -14.68 -8.59
N THR A 190 -8.07 -15.82 -8.71
CA THR A 190 -7.97 -16.71 -9.87
C THR A 190 -8.43 -16.02 -11.15
N ARG A 191 -9.59 -15.38 -11.13
CA ARG A 191 -10.16 -14.70 -12.31
C ARG A 191 -9.28 -13.55 -12.78
N VAL A 192 -8.81 -12.72 -11.85
CA VAL A 192 -7.92 -11.60 -12.19
C VAL A 192 -6.59 -12.09 -12.74
N GLN A 193 -6.00 -13.13 -12.15
CA GLN A 193 -4.73 -13.67 -12.64
C GLN A 193 -4.86 -14.24 -14.06
N GLN A 194 -5.96 -14.92 -14.38
CA GLN A 194 -6.24 -15.41 -15.74
C GLN A 194 -6.29 -14.28 -16.77
N VAL A 195 -6.92 -13.15 -16.42
CA VAL A 195 -6.98 -11.97 -17.29
C VAL A 195 -5.59 -11.36 -17.49
N LEU A 196 -4.82 -11.21 -16.41
CA LEU A 196 -3.48 -10.63 -16.49
C LEU A 196 -2.51 -11.51 -17.28
N ASP A 197 -2.56 -12.82 -17.11
CA ASP A 197 -1.74 -13.77 -17.89
C ASP A 197 -2.09 -13.76 -19.39
N ALA A 198 -3.32 -13.42 -19.75
CA ALA A 198 -3.73 -13.27 -21.14
C ALA A 198 -3.29 -11.95 -21.79
N ILE A 199 -3.14 -10.88 -20.98
CA ILE A 199 -2.73 -9.55 -21.46
C ILE A 199 -1.20 -9.45 -21.55
N GLU A 200 -0.47 -10.01 -20.59
CA GLU A 200 0.99 -10.02 -20.53
C GLU A 200 1.51 -11.47 -20.65
N PRO A 201 1.49 -12.09 -21.84
CA PRO A 201 2.04 -13.43 -22.00
C PRO A 201 3.53 -13.40 -21.71
N LYS A 202 3.98 -14.33 -20.88
CA LYS A 202 5.38 -14.48 -20.40
C LYS A 202 6.37 -14.65 -21.54
#